data_57315d6ef3c1454ddb3121e6e1da8bac
#
_entry.id   57315d6ef3c1454ddb3121e6e1da8bac
#
_cell.length_a   1.000
_cell.length_b   1.000
_cell.length_c   1.000
_cell.angle_alpha   90.00
_cell.angle_beta   90.00
_cell.angle_gamma   90.00
#
_symmetry.space_group_name_H-M   'P 1'
#
loop_
_entity.id
_entity.type
_entity.pdbx_description
1 polymer ?
#
loop_
_entity_poly.entity_id
_entity_poly.type
_entity_poly.pdbx_seq_one_letter_code
_entity_poly.pdbx_strand_id
1 'polypeptide(L)'
;MTHSLANLQSELIAAEIDVLRVIYADIIGTIRSKDLLVSELDKIHHGGPTFCQGVWVTTTQGGVLDGADVLSNGLEDFVTQIVPETWRALPWEPGVAYVVAGANNPDMTPNELAPRTLLERMVNEYKALGLVPVAGPELEFYIADVNDDGSYRRAINPTGRVYTSGATVDPKGTFLHLLRMLDRLRIGVFAGNHEFSPSQYEINIWHSEALDACDRIWMLKAGVKDVIARLGQAATFAGKPWSDEGGSGFHLHLSVESPTGENLMHDASAPDGLSTTARHMIAGIMEHAPALVAICNPTVNAFRRLGPDTLAPYRANWGLDNRSAMVRIPPERGGGTRLEIRLGDGAANAYLMTAALLAAGLDGIRRELEPPAASVGYAYEDESRPVLPMTLGDALDALRADERLIELMGGPLVDVFEVMKRDEIERFTEAVGAELPDEVTEWEVKEYFLDL
;
A
#
# COMPACT_ATOMS: atom_id res chain seq x y z
N MET A 1 9.11 27.11 -4.95
CA MET A 1 10.58 27.18 -5.24
C MET A 1 11.00 25.75 -5.48
N THR A 2 11.45 25.40 -6.67
CA THR A 2 11.98 24.08 -6.97
C THR A 2 13.24 23.87 -6.12
N HIS A 3 13.21 22.97 -5.15
CA HIS A 3 14.38 22.54 -4.40
C HIS A 3 15.37 21.90 -5.39
N SER A 4 16.50 22.54 -5.64
CA SER A 4 17.58 21.94 -6.43
C SER A 4 18.32 20.92 -5.58
N LEU A 5 18.96 19.92 -6.20
CA LEU A 5 19.82 18.96 -5.48
C LEU A 5 20.93 19.66 -4.68
N ALA A 6 21.42 20.81 -5.13
CA ALA A 6 22.40 21.61 -4.39
C ALA A 6 21.83 22.19 -3.08
N ASN A 7 20.56 22.58 -3.07
CA ASN A 7 19.90 23.03 -1.84
C ASN A 7 19.72 21.84 -0.89
N LEU A 8 19.24 20.69 -1.40
CA LEU A 8 19.11 19.46 -0.63
C LEU A 8 20.45 19.05 0.00
N GLN A 9 21.55 19.05 -0.77
CA GLN A 9 22.89 18.75 -0.26
C GLN A 9 23.27 19.66 0.92
N SER A 10 23.01 20.96 0.80
CA SER A 10 23.32 21.92 1.85
C SER A 10 22.51 21.66 3.13
N GLU A 11 21.23 21.31 2.99
CA GLU A 11 20.33 20.94 4.10
C GLU A 11 20.80 19.66 4.81
N LEU A 12 21.16 18.64 4.04
CA LEU A 12 21.64 17.36 4.56
C LEU A 12 22.95 17.52 5.34
N ILE A 13 23.91 18.28 4.77
CA ILE A 13 25.19 18.60 5.46
C ILE A 13 24.92 19.34 6.78
N ALA A 14 24.02 20.34 6.78
CA ALA A 14 23.66 21.07 7.98
C ALA A 14 22.97 20.20 9.06
N ALA A 15 22.34 19.11 8.63
CA ALA A 15 21.70 18.10 9.50
C ALA A 15 22.64 16.94 9.87
N GLU A 16 23.95 17.04 9.55
CA GLU A 16 24.96 16.01 9.81
C GLU A 16 24.66 14.67 9.12
N ILE A 17 24.01 14.71 7.94
CA ILE A 17 23.75 13.54 7.09
C ILE A 17 24.85 13.42 6.06
N ASP A 18 25.47 12.24 5.97
CA ASP A 18 26.54 11.91 5.02
C ASP A 18 26.14 10.85 3.98
N VAL A 19 25.03 10.12 4.23
CA VAL A 19 24.42 9.15 3.29
C VAL A 19 22.96 9.48 3.05
N LEU A 20 22.58 9.62 1.79
CA LEU A 20 21.18 9.75 1.35
C LEU A 20 20.73 8.43 0.71
N ARG A 21 19.82 7.72 1.36
CA ARG A 21 19.21 6.50 0.84
C ARG A 21 17.99 6.87 0.00
N VAL A 22 18.14 6.80 -1.31
CA VAL A 22 17.06 7.02 -2.27
C VAL A 22 16.20 5.76 -2.33
N ILE A 23 14.92 5.87 -1.99
CA ILE A 23 13.96 4.76 -1.98
C ILE A 23 12.86 4.98 -3.01
N TYR A 24 12.43 3.90 -3.66
CA TYR A 24 11.24 3.87 -4.50
C TYR A 24 10.59 2.48 -4.42
N ALA A 25 9.31 2.37 -4.79
CA ALA A 25 8.61 1.09 -4.84
C ALA A 25 8.56 0.58 -6.29
N ASP A 26 8.83 -0.70 -6.47
CA ASP A 26 8.56 -1.37 -7.74
C ASP A 26 7.08 -1.79 -7.87
N ILE A 27 6.71 -2.48 -8.95
CA ILE A 27 5.32 -2.85 -9.24
C ILE A 27 4.75 -3.81 -8.19
N ILE A 28 5.54 -4.76 -7.72
CA ILE A 28 5.09 -5.77 -6.74
C ILE A 28 5.14 -5.30 -5.29
N GLY A 29 5.62 -4.06 -5.05
CA GLY A 29 5.66 -3.49 -3.71
C GLY A 29 6.96 -3.76 -2.94
N THR A 30 8.03 -4.20 -3.61
CA THR A 30 9.35 -4.26 -3.00
C THR A 30 9.98 -2.87 -2.96
N ILE A 31 10.58 -2.52 -1.82
CA ILE A 31 11.31 -1.25 -1.66
C ILE A 31 12.69 -1.41 -2.29
N ARG A 32 12.93 -0.66 -3.36
CA ARG A 32 14.23 -0.59 -4.03
C ARG A 32 14.98 0.64 -3.55
N SER A 33 16.29 0.55 -3.45
CA SER A 33 17.09 1.66 -2.93
C SER A 33 18.50 1.74 -3.50
N LYS A 34 19.09 2.93 -3.38
CA LYS A 34 20.52 3.17 -3.61
C LYS A 34 21.01 4.21 -2.60
N ASP A 35 22.12 3.90 -1.93
CA ASP A 35 22.79 4.82 -1.01
C ASP A 35 23.73 5.74 -1.78
N LEU A 36 23.57 7.05 -1.60
CA LEU A 36 24.39 8.09 -2.21
C LEU A 36 25.17 8.82 -1.15
N LEU A 37 26.46 9.08 -1.42
CA LEU A 37 27.25 9.98 -0.57
C LEU A 37 26.76 11.42 -0.78
N VAL A 38 26.42 12.10 0.31
CA VAL A 38 25.93 13.47 0.26
C VAL A 38 26.97 14.42 -0.35
N SER A 39 28.27 14.13 -0.14
CA SER A 39 29.36 14.90 -0.76
C SER A 39 29.37 14.87 -2.29
N GLU A 40 28.68 13.90 -2.92
CA GLU A 40 28.69 13.68 -4.37
C GLU A 40 27.37 14.08 -5.05
N LEU A 41 26.37 14.58 -4.29
CA LEU A 41 25.05 14.90 -4.82
C LEU A 41 25.04 15.95 -5.93
N ASP A 42 25.97 16.90 -5.88
CA ASP A 42 26.16 17.95 -6.89
C ASP A 42 26.63 17.43 -8.26
N LYS A 43 27.16 16.20 -8.29
CA LYS A 43 27.62 15.52 -9.51
C LYS A 43 26.55 14.62 -10.14
N ILE A 44 25.41 14.46 -9.49
CA ILE A 44 24.32 13.63 -9.99
C ILE A 44 23.54 14.43 -11.03
N HIS A 45 23.49 13.87 -12.25
CA HIS A 45 22.75 14.43 -13.37
C HIS A 45 21.28 13.95 -13.35
N HIS A 46 20.39 14.67 -14.02
CA HIS A 46 18.99 14.31 -14.23
C HIS A 46 18.12 14.14 -12.97
N GLY A 47 18.57 14.60 -11.80
CA GLY A 47 17.75 14.65 -10.59
C GLY A 47 17.79 13.43 -9.69
N GLY A 48 18.53 12.36 -10.07
CA GLY A 48 18.68 11.17 -9.23
C GLY A 48 19.53 10.07 -9.86
N PRO A 49 19.78 8.98 -9.13
CA PRO A 49 20.53 7.83 -9.65
C PRO A 49 19.72 7.05 -10.70
N THR A 50 20.42 6.30 -11.54
CA THR A 50 19.83 5.40 -12.54
C THR A 50 19.69 3.98 -12.02
N PHE A 51 18.71 3.25 -12.56
CA PHE A 51 18.46 1.85 -12.32
C PHE A 51 18.06 1.15 -13.62
N CYS A 52 18.40 -0.14 -13.73
CA CYS A 52 17.99 -0.97 -14.86
C CYS A 52 16.46 -1.16 -14.89
N GLN A 53 15.83 -1.02 -16.05
CA GLN A 53 14.39 -1.25 -16.24
C GLN A 53 13.95 -2.69 -15.91
N GLY A 54 14.86 -3.65 -15.91
CA GLY A 54 14.59 -5.02 -15.47
C GLY A 54 14.01 -5.13 -14.05
N VAL A 55 14.17 -4.10 -13.21
CA VAL A 55 13.59 -4.09 -11.87
C VAL A 55 12.06 -4.14 -11.89
N TRP A 56 11.40 -3.59 -12.93
CA TRP A 56 9.95 -3.61 -13.06
C TRP A 56 9.37 -5.01 -13.26
N VAL A 57 10.19 -5.95 -13.72
CA VAL A 57 9.83 -7.36 -13.95
C VAL A 57 10.63 -8.33 -13.08
N THR A 58 11.18 -7.84 -11.96
CA THR A 58 11.93 -8.66 -11.01
C THR A 58 10.99 -9.21 -9.94
N THR A 59 10.97 -10.54 -9.79
CA THR A 59 10.16 -11.25 -8.78
C THR A 59 10.70 -11.01 -7.36
N THR A 60 9.92 -11.37 -6.34
CA THR A 60 10.33 -11.38 -4.92
C THR A 60 11.62 -12.19 -4.70
N GLN A 61 11.81 -13.27 -5.44
CA GLN A 61 13.01 -14.12 -5.36
C GLN A 61 14.19 -13.63 -6.24
N GLY A 62 14.08 -12.45 -6.86
CA GLY A 62 15.12 -11.84 -7.67
C GLY A 62 15.23 -12.38 -9.10
N GLY A 63 14.32 -13.24 -9.54
CA GLY A 63 14.20 -13.66 -10.94
C GLY A 63 13.71 -12.49 -11.81
N VAL A 64 14.25 -12.34 -13.01
CA VAL A 64 13.80 -11.35 -14.00
C VAL A 64 12.95 -12.09 -15.03
N LEU A 65 11.67 -11.67 -15.16
CA LEU A 65 10.75 -12.33 -16.08
C LEU A 65 11.01 -11.92 -17.53
N ASP A 66 10.85 -12.90 -18.44
CA ASP A 66 10.81 -12.65 -19.87
C ASP A 66 9.35 -12.44 -20.31
N GLY A 67 9.13 -11.62 -21.33
CA GLY A 67 7.80 -11.44 -21.94
C GLY A 67 7.07 -10.14 -21.60
N ALA A 68 7.56 -9.29 -20.75
CA ALA A 68 7.21 -7.88 -20.78
C ALA A 68 8.16 -7.19 -21.76
N ASP A 69 7.63 -6.35 -22.67
CA ASP A 69 8.44 -5.60 -23.66
C ASP A 69 9.61 -4.77 -23.05
N VAL A 70 9.61 -4.65 -21.73
CA VAL A 70 10.72 -4.05 -20.94
C VAL A 70 12.08 -4.70 -21.26
N LEU A 71 12.11 -6.01 -21.57
CA LEU A 71 13.36 -6.72 -21.91
C LEU A 71 13.77 -6.54 -23.37
N SER A 72 12.83 -6.19 -24.25
CA SER A 72 13.06 -6.11 -25.71
C SER A 72 14.04 -5.01 -26.11
N ASN A 73 14.18 -3.95 -25.29
CA ASN A 73 15.05 -2.81 -25.50
C ASN A 73 16.45 -2.97 -24.90
N GLY A 74 16.84 -4.17 -24.49
CA GLY A 74 18.18 -4.44 -23.95
C GLY A 74 18.39 -3.98 -22.51
N LEU A 75 17.34 -3.85 -21.72
CA LEU A 75 17.38 -3.46 -20.30
C LEU A 75 17.96 -2.06 -20.07
N GLU A 76 17.55 -1.10 -20.85
CA GLU A 76 17.96 0.31 -20.67
C GLU A 76 17.75 0.79 -19.23
N ASP A 77 18.51 1.78 -18.82
CA ASP A 77 18.33 2.41 -17.53
C ASP A 77 17.11 3.34 -17.55
N PHE A 78 16.43 3.46 -16.42
CA PHE A 78 15.56 4.58 -16.11
C PHE A 78 16.23 5.51 -15.08
N VAL A 79 15.78 6.74 -15.00
CA VAL A 79 16.32 7.76 -14.09
C VAL A 79 15.35 7.97 -12.94
N THR A 80 15.82 7.89 -11.69
CA THR A 80 14.98 8.30 -10.56
C THR A 80 15.00 9.82 -10.43
N GLN A 81 13.85 10.37 -10.03
CA GLN A 81 13.70 11.77 -9.71
C GLN A 81 13.53 11.91 -8.19
N ILE A 82 14.57 12.36 -7.50
CA ILE A 82 14.51 12.62 -6.05
C ILE A 82 13.45 13.69 -5.78
N VAL A 83 12.62 13.44 -4.75
CA VAL A 83 11.60 14.36 -4.23
C VAL A 83 12.15 15.00 -2.95
N PRO A 84 12.84 16.14 -3.02
CA PRO A 84 13.66 16.67 -1.92
C PRO A 84 12.89 16.91 -0.63
N GLU A 85 11.62 17.33 -0.69
CA GLU A 85 10.78 17.61 0.48
C GLU A 85 10.46 16.38 1.32
N THR A 86 10.67 15.18 0.78
CA THR A 86 10.40 13.91 1.48
C THR A 86 11.53 13.44 2.35
N TRP A 87 12.73 14.05 2.30
CA TRP A 87 13.85 13.51 3.08
C TRP A 87 13.60 13.50 4.58
N ARG A 88 14.04 12.42 5.25
CA ARG A 88 13.91 12.22 6.70
C ARG A 88 15.18 11.56 7.24
N ALA A 89 15.81 12.17 8.26
CA ALA A 89 16.91 11.54 8.99
C ALA A 89 16.43 10.26 9.69
N LEU A 90 17.23 9.20 9.64
CA LEU A 90 16.90 7.92 10.27
C LEU A 90 17.26 7.94 11.76
N PRO A 91 16.28 7.88 12.68
CA PRO A 91 16.58 7.93 14.12
C PRO A 91 17.38 6.74 14.64
N TRP A 92 17.38 5.64 13.91
CA TRP A 92 18.09 4.39 14.26
C TRP A 92 19.41 4.20 13.52
N GLU A 93 19.76 5.10 12.59
CA GLU A 93 20.99 5.05 11.80
C GLU A 93 21.57 6.46 11.63
N PRO A 94 22.35 6.96 12.62
CA PRO A 94 22.90 8.32 12.57
C PRO A 94 23.71 8.58 11.29
N GLY A 95 23.57 9.76 10.71
CA GLY A 95 24.23 10.14 9.46
C GLY A 95 23.50 9.70 8.20
N VAL A 96 22.45 8.90 8.29
CA VAL A 96 21.67 8.41 7.15
C VAL A 96 20.28 9.06 7.09
N ALA A 97 19.83 9.38 5.87
CA ALA A 97 18.47 9.84 5.62
C ALA A 97 17.81 9.05 4.50
N TYR A 98 16.47 8.84 4.59
CA TYR A 98 15.64 8.43 3.45
C TYR A 98 15.27 9.64 2.62
N VAL A 99 15.08 9.42 1.32
CA VAL A 99 14.35 10.31 0.41
C VAL A 99 13.60 9.45 -0.61
N VAL A 100 12.34 9.83 -0.89
CA VAL A 100 11.54 9.16 -1.93
C VAL A 100 11.95 9.66 -3.31
N ALA A 101 11.88 8.78 -4.30
CA ALA A 101 12.06 9.15 -5.70
C ALA A 101 10.91 8.64 -6.58
N GLY A 102 10.55 9.45 -7.56
CA GLY A 102 9.81 9.04 -8.74
C GLY A 102 10.73 8.40 -9.79
N ALA A 103 10.18 8.02 -10.93
CA ALA A 103 10.94 7.45 -12.03
C ALA A 103 10.58 8.13 -13.36
N ASN A 104 11.62 8.39 -14.15
CA ASN A 104 11.51 8.95 -15.50
C ASN A 104 12.23 8.05 -16.51
N ASN A 105 11.80 8.10 -17.74
CA ASN A 105 12.52 7.54 -18.87
C ASN A 105 13.82 8.31 -19.13
N PRO A 106 14.76 7.80 -19.95
CA PRO A 106 16.00 8.53 -20.27
C PRO A 106 15.81 9.91 -20.89
N ASP A 107 14.69 10.13 -21.58
CA ASP A 107 14.30 11.43 -22.17
C ASP A 107 13.61 12.36 -21.15
N MET A 108 13.57 11.97 -19.87
CA MET A 108 12.93 12.67 -18.77
C MET A 108 11.39 12.74 -18.82
N THR A 109 10.75 11.99 -19.69
CA THR A 109 9.31 11.76 -19.59
C THR A 109 8.99 10.87 -18.40
N PRO A 110 7.82 11.01 -17.72
CA PRO A 110 7.43 10.14 -16.63
C PRO A 110 7.42 8.66 -17.06
N ASN A 111 8.01 7.78 -16.25
CA ASN A 111 8.00 6.34 -16.51
C ASN A 111 6.62 5.77 -16.15
N GLU A 112 5.92 5.24 -17.16
CA GLU A 112 4.54 4.74 -16.99
C GLU A 112 4.44 3.41 -16.24
N LEU A 113 5.56 2.67 -16.05
CA LEU A 113 5.61 1.47 -15.23
C LEU A 113 5.81 1.76 -13.73
N ALA A 114 6.13 3.01 -13.38
CA ALA A 114 6.34 3.38 -11.99
C ALA A 114 5.00 3.60 -11.25
N PRO A 115 4.72 2.85 -10.19
CA PRO A 115 3.47 2.99 -9.43
C PRO A 115 3.22 4.41 -8.89
N ARG A 116 4.28 5.10 -8.45
CA ARG A 116 4.18 6.48 -7.98
C ARG A 116 3.75 7.45 -9.09
N THR A 117 4.25 7.25 -10.31
CA THR A 117 3.85 8.05 -11.49
C THR A 117 2.36 7.90 -11.79
N LEU A 118 1.82 6.67 -11.68
CA LEU A 118 0.39 6.45 -11.84
C LEU A 118 -0.41 7.22 -10.79
N LEU A 119 -0.03 7.15 -9.51
CA LEU A 119 -0.74 7.87 -8.45
C LEU A 119 -0.67 9.39 -8.66
N GLU A 120 0.50 9.92 -9.02
CA GLU A 120 0.66 11.35 -9.33
C GLU A 120 -0.26 11.79 -10.48
N ARG A 121 -0.41 10.96 -11.52
CA ARG A 121 -1.35 11.21 -12.61
C ARG A 121 -2.80 11.23 -12.10
N MET A 122 -3.20 10.27 -11.27
CA MET A 122 -4.56 10.25 -10.71
C MET A 122 -4.84 11.47 -9.83
N VAL A 123 -3.89 11.87 -8.99
CA VAL A 123 -4.00 13.10 -8.20
C VAL A 123 -4.20 14.33 -9.09
N ASN A 124 -3.47 14.42 -10.20
CA ASN A 124 -3.60 15.53 -11.16
C ASN A 124 -4.96 15.51 -11.87
N GLU A 125 -5.52 14.34 -12.20
CA GLU A 125 -6.87 14.21 -12.76
C GLU A 125 -7.95 14.74 -11.80
N TYR A 126 -7.83 14.44 -10.50
CA TYR A 126 -8.71 15.02 -9.48
C TYR A 126 -8.53 16.53 -9.36
N LYS A 127 -7.29 17.01 -9.31
CA LYS A 127 -6.98 18.45 -9.25
C LYS A 127 -7.55 19.23 -10.43
N ALA A 128 -7.60 18.63 -11.62
CA ALA A 128 -8.22 19.22 -12.81
C ALA A 128 -9.74 19.43 -12.63
N LEU A 129 -10.38 18.67 -11.73
CA LEU A 129 -11.78 18.84 -11.35
C LEU A 129 -11.98 19.76 -10.13
N GLY A 130 -10.90 20.36 -9.60
CA GLY A 130 -10.94 21.15 -8.37
C GLY A 130 -11.03 20.32 -7.10
N LEU A 131 -10.68 19.03 -7.17
CA LEU A 131 -10.71 18.09 -6.06
C LEU A 131 -9.27 17.74 -5.64
N VAL A 132 -8.98 17.73 -4.36
CA VAL A 132 -7.69 17.29 -3.79
C VAL A 132 -7.92 15.97 -3.07
N PRO A 133 -7.45 14.83 -3.57
CA PRO A 133 -7.61 13.55 -2.90
C PRO A 133 -6.72 13.49 -1.66
N VAL A 134 -7.30 13.03 -0.56
CA VAL A 134 -6.66 12.87 0.75
C VAL A 134 -6.75 11.41 1.16
N ALA A 135 -5.66 10.85 1.68
CA ALA A 135 -5.56 9.48 2.13
C ALA A 135 -5.05 9.40 3.58
N GLY A 136 -5.64 8.48 4.37
CA GLY A 136 -5.22 8.16 5.72
C GLY A 136 -5.07 6.65 5.86
N PRO A 137 -3.85 6.12 5.98
CA PRO A 137 -3.62 4.69 6.05
C PRO A 137 -3.70 4.14 7.48
N GLU A 138 -4.22 2.92 7.60
CA GLU A 138 -4.08 2.03 8.73
C GLU A 138 -3.40 0.75 8.24
N LEU A 139 -2.24 0.41 8.77
CA LEU A 139 -1.42 -0.68 8.26
C LEU A 139 -1.11 -1.69 9.37
N GLU A 140 -1.57 -2.92 9.16
CA GLU A 140 -1.33 -4.05 10.04
C GLU A 140 -0.11 -4.86 9.61
N PHE A 141 0.60 -5.45 10.58
CA PHE A 141 1.77 -6.28 10.36
C PHE A 141 2.03 -7.19 11.55
N TYR A 142 2.87 -8.20 11.34
CA TYR A 142 3.33 -9.08 12.40
C TYR A 142 4.80 -8.85 12.75
N ILE A 143 5.15 -9.06 14.02
CA ILE A 143 6.52 -9.15 14.51
C ILE A 143 6.81 -10.61 14.88
N ALA A 144 7.88 -11.17 14.31
CA ALA A 144 8.31 -12.54 14.54
C ALA A 144 9.70 -12.62 15.18
N ASP A 145 9.92 -13.60 16.02
CA ASP A 145 11.25 -14.03 16.38
C ASP A 145 11.83 -14.92 15.27
N VAL A 146 13.12 -14.78 15.01
CA VAL A 146 13.86 -15.61 14.06
C VAL A 146 14.52 -16.74 14.83
N ASN A 147 14.28 -17.99 14.42
CA ASN A 147 14.90 -19.18 14.99
C ASN A 147 16.32 -19.38 14.44
N ASP A 148 17.12 -20.25 15.08
CA ASP A 148 18.50 -20.54 14.67
C ASP A 148 18.60 -21.17 13.28
N ASP A 149 17.54 -21.82 12.80
CA ASP A 149 17.44 -22.39 11.46
C ASP A 149 16.93 -21.40 10.39
N GLY A 150 16.66 -20.15 10.79
CA GLY A 150 16.14 -19.11 9.92
C GLY A 150 14.62 -19.12 9.74
N SER A 151 13.91 -20.04 10.38
CA SER A 151 12.44 -20.03 10.36
C SER A 151 11.88 -18.95 11.30
N TYR A 152 10.61 -18.63 11.14
CA TYR A 152 9.92 -17.57 11.90
C TYR A 152 8.91 -18.17 12.85
N ARG A 153 8.83 -17.58 14.05
CA ARG A 153 7.81 -17.89 15.04
C ARG A 153 7.20 -16.61 15.59
N ARG A 154 5.97 -16.69 16.08
CA ARG A 154 5.35 -15.56 16.76
C ARG A 154 6.21 -15.08 17.93
N ALA A 155 6.43 -13.77 18.03
CA ALA A 155 7.23 -13.17 19.11
C ALA A 155 6.55 -13.31 20.48
N ILE A 156 5.21 -13.44 20.52
CA ILE A 156 4.41 -13.71 21.71
C ILE A 156 3.36 -14.79 21.42
N ASN A 157 3.03 -15.60 22.43
CA ASN A 157 2.07 -16.69 22.31
C ASN A 157 0.67 -16.46 22.94
N PRO A 158 0.42 -15.49 23.81
CA PRO A 158 -0.92 -15.32 24.35
C PRO A 158 -1.90 -14.92 23.26
N THR A 159 -3.02 -15.62 23.19
CA THR A 159 -4.13 -15.38 22.27
C THR A 159 -4.78 -14.02 22.50
N GLY A 160 -5.28 -13.45 21.43
CA GLY A 160 -6.22 -12.36 21.25
C GLY A 160 -6.32 -11.35 22.40
N ARG A 161 -5.55 -10.27 22.32
CA ARG A 161 -5.63 -9.15 23.26
C ARG A 161 -5.72 -7.84 22.49
N VAL A 162 -6.67 -7.80 21.57
CA VAL A 162 -6.93 -6.59 20.78
C VAL A 162 -7.06 -5.37 21.69
N TYR A 163 -6.48 -4.26 21.27
CA TYR A 163 -6.45 -2.98 22.01
C TYR A 163 -5.87 -3.07 23.43
N THR A 164 -4.98 -4.03 23.67
CA THR A 164 -4.25 -4.16 24.94
C THR A 164 -2.83 -3.62 24.78
N SER A 165 -2.28 -3.03 25.83
CA SER A 165 -0.94 -2.44 25.83
C SER A 165 -0.07 -3.00 26.97
N GLY A 166 1.24 -2.73 26.88
CA GLY A 166 2.20 -3.05 27.93
C GLY A 166 2.82 -4.44 27.80
N ALA A 167 3.53 -4.87 28.84
CA ALA A 167 4.40 -6.05 28.80
C ALA A 167 3.68 -7.38 28.55
N THR A 168 2.35 -7.42 28.63
CA THR A 168 1.57 -8.62 28.35
C THR A 168 1.43 -8.91 26.85
N VAL A 169 1.57 -7.89 26.01
CA VAL A 169 1.47 -7.98 24.54
C VAL A 169 2.73 -7.49 23.83
N ASP A 170 3.63 -6.83 24.55
CA ASP A 170 4.94 -6.38 24.06
C ASP A 170 6.01 -6.60 25.16
N PRO A 171 6.31 -7.85 25.51
CA PRO A 171 7.17 -8.18 26.66
C PRO A 171 8.62 -7.70 26.50
N LYS A 172 9.10 -7.56 25.28
CA LYS A 172 10.44 -7.05 24.96
C LYS A 172 10.47 -5.53 24.77
N GLY A 173 9.30 -4.87 24.71
CA GLY A 173 9.18 -3.45 24.40
C GLY A 173 9.51 -3.12 22.94
N THR A 174 9.47 -4.11 22.06
CA THR A 174 9.83 -3.99 20.64
C THR A 174 8.89 -3.02 19.91
N PHE A 175 7.58 -3.23 20.07
CA PHE A 175 6.58 -2.38 19.43
C PHE A 175 6.62 -0.94 19.92
N LEU A 176 6.75 -0.74 21.24
CA LEU A 176 6.88 0.60 21.82
C LEU A 176 8.17 1.29 21.36
N HIS A 177 9.27 0.55 21.21
CA HIS A 177 10.51 1.08 20.65
C HIS A 177 10.31 1.50 19.18
N LEU A 178 9.72 0.62 18.37
CA LEU A 178 9.40 0.89 16.98
C LEU A 178 8.54 2.18 16.84
N LEU A 179 7.45 2.28 17.61
CA LEU A 179 6.56 3.44 17.56
C LEU A 179 7.30 4.75 17.85
N ARG A 180 8.23 4.75 18.81
CA ARG A 180 9.09 5.91 19.13
C ARG A 180 10.07 6.25 18.01
N MET A 181 10.63 5.24 17.31
CA MET A 181 11.51 5.47 16.18
C MET A 181 10.74 6.08 14.99
N LEU A 182 9.55 5.56 14.71
CA LEU A 182 8.71 6.06 13.63
C LEU A 182 8.16 7.47 13.91
N ASP A 183 7.84 7.81 15.16
CA ASP A 183 7.51 9.18 15.55
C ASP A 183 8.68 10.15 15.27
N ARG A 184 9.91 9.75 15.63
CA ARG A 184 11.12 10.53 15.36
C ARG A 184 11.46 10.63 13.86
N LEU A 185 11.04 9.67 13.05
CA LEU A 185 11.16 9.72 11.59
C LEU A 185 10.27 10.82 10.97
N ARG A 186 9.29 11.34 11.74
CA ARG A 186 8.41 12.46 11.36
C ARG A 186 7.58 12.19 10.10
N ILE A 187 7.03 10.97 10.01
CA ILE A 187 6.10 10.57 8.95
C ILE A 187 4.64 10.71 9.35
N GLY A 188 4.35 11.31 10.51
CA GLY A 188 2.99 11.57 10.97
C GLY A 188 2.34 10.41 11.70
N VAL A 189 3.10 9.48 12.25
CA VAL A 189 2.58 8.43 13.15
C VAL A 189 1.93 9.09 14.36
N PHE A 190 0.69 8.67 14.71
CA PHE A 190 -0.02 9.21 15.86
C PHE A 190 -0.54 8.15 16.81
N ALA A 191 -0.72 6.91 16.36
CA ALA A 191 -1.20 5.80 17.17
C ALA A 191 -0.64 4.47 16.68
N GLY A 192 -0.72 3.48 17.54
CA GLY A 192 -0.48 2.09 17.24
C GLY A 192 -1.04 1.21 18.33
N ASN A 193 -1.51 0.03 17.99
CA ASN A 193 -2.15 -0.92 18.90
C ASN A 193 -1.76 -2.35 18.57
N HIS A 194 -2.00 -3.23 19.54
CA HIS A 194 -2.00 -4.67 19.36
C HIS A 194 -3.33 -5.11 18.77
N GLU A 195 -3.28 -5.96 17.76
CA GLU A 195 -4.43 -6.50 17.05
C GLU A 195 -4.98 -7.79 17.67
N PHE A 196 -5.94 -8.44 16.98
CA PHE A 196 -6.62 -9.63 17.46
C PHE A 196 -5.67 -10.81 17.65
N SER A 197 -4.69 -10.97 16.76
CA SER A 197 -3.77 -12.09 16.79
C SER A 197 -2.50 -11.80 17.58
N PRO A 198 -1.91 -12.80 18.25
CA PRO A 198 -0.64 -12.63 18.94
C PRO A 198 0.45 -12.17 17.98
N SER A 199 1.24 -11.18 18.41
CA SER A 199 2.31 -10.56 17.61
C SER A 199 1.84 -9.71 16.43
N GLN A 200 0.54 -9.45 16.29
CA GLN A 200 -0.03 -8.57 15.29
C GLN A 200 -0.20 -7.15 15.85
N TYR A 201 0.21 -6.18 15.09
CA TYR A 201 0.15 -4.76 15.45
C TYR A 201 -0.36 -3.94 14.27
N GLU A 202 -0.95 -2.79 14.60
CA GLU A 202 -1.38 -1.76 13.66
C GLU A 202 -0.68 -0.45 13.97
N ILE A 203 -0.32 0.30 12.94
CA ILE A 203 0.17 1.68 13.04
C ILE A 203 -0.66 2.59 12.15
N ASN A 204 -1.08 3.71 12.73
CA ASN A 204 -1.88 4.73 12.07
C ASN A 204 -1.02 5.98 11.82
N ILE A 205 -1.15 6.53 10.59
CA ILE A 205 -0.51 7.79 10.18
C ILE A 205 -1.60 8.84 9.92
N TRP A 206 -1.36 10.09 10.31
CA TRP A 206 -2.23 11.20 9.96
C TRP A 206 -2.43 11.28 8.45
N HIS A 207 -3.69 11.49 8.04
CA HIS A 207 -4.05 11.71 6.65
C HIS A 207 -3.33 12.93 6.06
N SER A 208 -3.09 12.88 4.78
CA SER A 208 -2.52 13.98 3.98
C SER A 208 -2.95 13.84 2.52
N GLU A 209 -2.51 14.75 1.64
CA GLU A 209 -2.69 14.55 0.20
C GLU A 209 -2.22 13.15 -0.19
N ALA A 210 -2.97 12.48 -1.08
CA ALA A 210 -2.82 11.05 -1.34
C ALA A 210 -1.39 10.62 -1.75
N LEU A 211 -0.67 11.45 -2.51
CA LEU A 211 0.71 11.15 -2.90
C LEU A 211 1.66 11.20 -1.71
N ASP A 212 1.58 12.24 -0.88
CA ASP A 212 2.38 12.36 0.35
C ASP A 212 2.05 11.27 1.36
N ALA A 213 0.77 10.90 1.51
CA ALA A 213 0.38 9.77 2.36
C ALA A 213 1.04 8.46 1.92
N CYS A 214 1.06 8.16 0.61
CA CYS A 214 1.71 6.98 0.07
C CYS A 214 3.24 7.03 0.21
N ASP A 215 3.87 8.18 0.00
CA ASP A 215 5.30 8.37 0.25
C ASP A 215 5.64 8.04 1.72
N ARG A 216 4.82 8.45 2.68
CA ARG A 216 4.97 8.13 4.11
C ARG A 216 4.75 6.67 4.44
N ILE A 217 3.80 5.98 3.77
CA ILE A 217 3.60 4.53 3.92
C ILE A 217 4.86 3.75 3.55
N TRP A 218 5.54 4.13 2.48
CA TRP A 218 6.78 3.47 2.09
C TRP A 218 7.90 3.67 3.10
N MET A 219 8.01 4.87 3.67
CA MET A 219 8.93 5.12 4.77
C MET A 219 8.54 4.35 6.04
N LEU A 220 7.24 4.18 6.31
CA LEU A 220 6.75 3.34 7.41
C LEU A 220 7.16 1.89 7.21
N LYS A 221 6.85 1.29 6.04
CA LYS A 221 7.20 -0.11 5.75
C LYS A 221 8.71 -0.34 5.85
N ALA A 222 9.52 0.54 5.23
CA ALA A 222 10.98 0.48 5.33
C ALA A 222 11.45 0.59 6.79
N GLY A 223 10.94 1.55 7.54
CA GLY A 223 11.31 1.78 8.94
C GLY A 223 10.90 0.64 9.86
N VAL A 224 9.70 0.06 9.68
CA VAL A 224 9.26 -1.13 10.44
C VAL A 224 10.25 -2.27 10.25
N LYS A 225 10.55 -2.62 9.00
CA LYS A 225 11.47 -3.73 8.70
C LYS A 225 12.89 -3.47 9.23
N ASP A 226 13.44 -2.28 9.01
CA ASP A 226 14.81 -1.95 9.42
C ASP A 226 14.95 -1.91 10.96
N VAL A 227 14.04 -1.25 11.66
CA VAL A 227 14.07 -1.16 13.13
C VAL A 227 13.92 -2.55 13.76
N ILE A 228 12.97 -3.37 13.29
CA ILE A 228 12.72 -4.70 13.84
C ILE A 228 13.90 -5.63 13.55
N ALA A 229 14.50 -5.59 12.36
CA ALA A 229 15.68 -6.38 12.02
C ALA A 229 16.88 -6.03 12.91
N ARG A 230 17.08 -4.76 13.26
CA ARG A 230 18.15 -4.31 14.19
C ARG A 230 17.95 -4.81 15.61
N LEU A 231 16.74 -5.21 15.98
CA LEU A 231 16.43 -5.87 17.27
C LEU A 231 16.55 -7.40 17.21
N GLY A 232 16.98 -7.97 16.08
CA GLY A 232 17.13 -9.42 15.89
C GLY A 232 15.80 -10.15 15.69
N GLN A 233 14.77 -9.44 15.26
CA GLN A 233 13.44 -9.95 14.93
C GLN A 233 13.12 -9.68 13.45
N ALA A 234 12.00 -10.17 12.95
CA ALA A 234 11.51 -9.91 11.60
C ALA A 234 10.11 -9.29 11.66
N ALA A 235 9.81 -8.39 10.73
CA ALA A 235 8.46 -7.88 10.51
C ALA A 235 7.96 -8.30 9.14
N THR A 236 6.67 -8.64 9.04
CA THR A 236 6.04 -9.02 7.78
C THR A 236 4.71 -8.31 7.61
N PHE A 237 4.46 -7.82 6.39
CA PHE A 237 3.18 -7.30 5.93
C PHE A 237 2.43 -8.33 5.07
N ALA A 238 2.89 -9.58 4.99
CA ALA A 238 2.18 -10.66 4.32
C ALA A 238 0.75 -10.78 4.86
N GLY A 239 -0.22 -10.99 3.97
CA GLY A 239 -1.64 -10.97 4.29
C GLY A 239 -2.05 -11.96 5.37
N LYS A 240 -1.48 -13.17 5.36
CA LYS A 240 -1.73 -14.20 6.38
C LYS A 240 -0.48 -15.05 6.59
N PRO A 241 0.43 -14.64 7.49
CA PRO A 241 1.70 -15.36 7.70
C PRO A 241 1.57 -16.67 8.47
N TRP A 242 0.47 -16.89 9.20
CA TRP A 242 0.16 -18.12 9.95
C TRP A 242 -1.30 -18.52 9.75
N SER A 243 -1.55 -19.82 9.55
CA SER A 243 -2.86 -20.38 9.22
C SER A 243 -3.92 -20.14 10.30
N ASP A 244 -3.50 -20.24 11.57
CA ASP A 244 -4.34 -20.15 12.76
C ASP A 244 -4.53 -18.71 13.29
N GLU A 245 -3.98 -17.70 12.60
CA GLU A 245 -4.05 -16.29 13.00
C GLU A 245 -4.87 -15.44 12.04
N GLY A 246 -5.19 -14.21 12.44
CA GLY A 246 -5.84 -13.21 11.59
C GLY A 246 -4.95 -12.75 10.43
N GLY A 247 -5.57 -12.24 9.39
CA GLY A 247 -4.85 -11.60 8.29
C GLY A 247 -4.47 -10.16 8.60
N SER A 248 -3.43 -9.64 7.95
CA SER A 248 -3.01 -8.25 8.02
C SER A 248 -3.72 -7.41 6.95
N GLY A 249 -4.52 -6.44 7.39
CA GLY A 249 -5.20 -5.49 6.53
C GLY A 249 -4.35 -4.24 6.23
N PHE A 250 -4.68 -3.63 5.13
CA PHE A 250 -4.28 -2.27 4.81
C PHE A 250 -5.54 -1.48 4.52
N HIS A 251 -6.11 -0.87 5.54
CA HIS A 251 -7.29 -0.04 5.39
C HIS A 251 -6.86 1.36 4.91
N LEU A 252 -7.55 1.86 3.90
CA LEU A 252 -7.27 3.18 3.35
C LEU A 252 -8.50 4.07 3.51
N HIS A 253 -8.36 5.11 4.32
CA HIS A 253 -9.35 6.17 4.41
C HIS A 253 -9.15 7.14 3.25
N LEU A 254 -10.19 7.39 2.48
CA LEU A 254 -10.18 8.30 1.34
C LEU A 254 -11.21 9.41 1.54
N SER A 255 -10.80 10.62 1.27
CA SER A 255 -11.67 11.78 1.12
C SER A 255 -11.16 12.69 0.00
N VAL A 256 -11.97 13.66 -0.37
CA VAL A 256 -11.57 14.74 -1.27
C VAL A 256 -11.86 16.08 -0.63
N GLU A 257 -10.95 17.01 -0.81
CA GLU A 257 -11.06 18.38 -0.32
C GLU A 257 -11.08 19.36 -1.49
N SER A 258 -11.56 20.58 -1.22
CA SER A 258 -11.35 21.70 -2.12
C SER A 258 -9.87 22.14 -2.09
N PRO A 259 -9.40 22.96 -3.05
CA PRO A 259 -8.07 23.55 -2.99
C PRO A 259 -7.81 24.42 -1.75
N THR A 260 -8.85 24.78 -1.02
CA THR A 260 -8.78 25.54 0.24
C THR A 260 -8.87 24.68 1.50
N GLY A 261 -8.91 23.33 1.35
CA GLY A 261 -8.92 22.37 2.47
C GLY A 261 -10.32 22.12 3.07
N GLU A 262 -11.39 22.44 2.36
CA GLU A 262 -12.76 22.09 2.78
C GLU A 262 -13.09 20.67 2.35
N ASN A 263 -13.57 19.83 3.27
CA ASN A 263 -13.98 18.46 2.97
C ASN A 263 -15.24 18.45 2.08
N LEU A 264 -15.12 17.86 0.90
CA LEU A 264 -16.19 17.80 -0.11
C LEU A 264 -16.99 16.48 -0.07
N MET A 265 -16.71 15.60 0.89
CA MET A 265 -17.47 14.35 1.08
C MET A 265 -18.73 14.54 1.90
N HIS A 266 -18.89 15.68 2.57
CA HIS A 266 -19.98 15.97 3.49
C HIS A 266 -21.06 16.83 2.84
N ASP A 267 -22.34 16.48 3.14
CA ASP A 267 -23.50 17.31 2.88
C ASP A 267 -24.45 17.25 4.10
N ALA A 268 -24.52 18.34 4.85
CA ALA A 268 -25.36 18.44 6.04
C ALA A 268 -26.88 18.32 5.75
N SER A 269 -27.29 18.52 4.50
CA SER A 269 -28.69 18.37 4.08
C SER A 269 -29.08 16.93 3.73
N ALA A 270 -28.09 16.06 3.44
CA ALA A 270 -28.32 14.66 3.16
C ALA A 270 -28.62 13.87 4.45
N PRO A 271 -29.58 12.91 4.42
CA PRO A 271 -29.96 12.15 5.63
C PRO A 271 -28.83 11.37 6.29
N ASP A 272 -27.84 10.93 5.52
CA ASP A 272 -26.66 10.20 5.98
C ASP A 272 -25.40 11.09 6.04
N GLY A 273 -25.53 12.37 5.69
CA GLY A 273 -24.44 13.33 5.69
C GLY A 273 -23.43 13.16 4.55
N LEU A 274 -23.75 12.38 3.51
CA LEU A 274 -22.87 12.15 2.36
C LEU A 274 -23.21 13.07 1.20
N SER A 275 -22.20 13.70 0.63
CA SER A 275 -22.33 14.52 -0.57
C SER A 275 -22.53 13.65 -1.83
N THR A 276 -22.96 14.29 -2.92
CA THR A 276 -23.00 13.67 -4.25
C THR A 276 -21.65 13.13 -4.67
N THR A 277 -20.55 13.85 -4.41
CA THR A 277 -19.19 13.41 -4.69
C THR A 277 -18.86 12.10 -3.95
N ALA A 278 -19.18 12.02 -2.64
CA ALA A 278 -18.97 10.80 -1.86
C ALA A 278 -19.74 9.61 -2.45
N ARG A 279 -21.01 9.82 -2.84
CA ARG A 279 -21.86 8.79 -3.44
C ARG A 279 -21.30 8.30 -4.76
N HIS A 280 -20.91 9.21 -5.64
CA HIS A 280 -20.32 8.86 -6.93
C HIS A 280 -19.01 8.06 -6.75
N MET A 281 -18.15 8.44 -5.78
CA MET A 281 -16.93 7.68 -5.48
C MET A 281 -17.25 6.28 -4.96
N ILE A 282 -18.22 6.14 -4.02
CA ILE A 282 -18.67 4.82 -3.54
C ILE A 282 -19.14 3.97 -4.72
N ALA A 283 -19.98 4.53 -5.59
CA ALA A 283 -20.55 3.83 -6.73
C ALA A 283 -19.47 3.34 -7.70
N GLY A 284 -18.49 4.18 -8.03
CA GLY A 284 -17.36 3.81 -8.88
C GLY A 284 -16.50 2.70 -8.26
N ILE A 285 -16.16 2.80 -6.97
CA ILE A 285 -15.41 1.76 -6.26
C ILE A 285 -16.20 0.44 -6.23
N MET A 286 -17.51 0.49 -6.07
CA MET A 286 -18.37 -0.69 -6.11
C MET A 286 -18.46 -1.33 -7.49
N GLU A 287 -18.56 -0.52 -8.55
CA GLU A 287 -18.60 -0.97 -9.95
C GLU A 287 -17.33 -1.75 -10.32
N HIS A 288 -16.17 -1.22 -9.93
CA HIS A 288 -14.86 -1.80 -10.22
C HIS A 288 -14.37 -2.80 -9.16
N ALA A 289 -15.17 -3.09 -8.13
CA ALA A 289 -14.73 -3.91 -6.99
C ALA A 289 -14.11 -5.26 -7.38
N PRO A 290 -14.65 -6.03 -8.35
CA PRO A 290 -14.02 -7.30 -8.74
C PRO A 290 -12.59 -7.12 -9.29
N ALA A 291 -12.35 -6.08 -10.09
CA ALA A 291 -11.03 -5.77 -10.64
C ALA A 291 -10.07 -5.23 -9.57
N LEU A 292 -10.58 -4.40 -8.66
CA LEU A 292 -9.79 -3.84 -7.56
C LEU A 292 -9.22 -4.92 -6.62
N VAL A 293 -9.86 -6.09 -6.52
CA VAL A 293 -9.35 -7.20 -5.68
C VAL A 293 -7.92 -7.57 -6.08
N ALA A 294 -7.60 -7.65 -7.38
CA ALA A 294 -6.25 -8.02 -7.85
C ALA A 294 -5.17 -7.06 -7.37
N ILE A 295 -5.47 -5.77 -7.36
CA ILE A 295 -4.53 -4.71 -6.95
C ILE A 295 -4.45 -4.58 -5.42
N CYS A 296 -5.58 -4.74 -4.75
CA CYS A 296 -5.68 -4.63 -3.29
C CYS A 296 -5.19 -5.88 -2.56
N ASN A 297 -5.25 -7.07 -3.21
CA ASN A 297 -4.84 -8.36 -2.66
C ASN A 297 -3.86 -9.04 -3.64
N PRO A 298 -2.63 -8.51 -3.79
CA PRO A 298 -1.77 -8.81 -4.93
C PRO A 298 -0.92 -10.08 -4.76
N THR A 299 -1.25 -10.99 -3.87
CA THR A 299 -0.50 -12.23 -3.63
C THR A 299 -1.45 -13.43 -3.51
N VAL A 300 -0.96 -14.65 -3.79
CA VAL A 300 -1.73 -15.87 -3.53
C VAL A 300 -2.12 -15.95 -2.05
N ASN A 301 -1.23 -15.54 -1.15
CA ASN A 301 -1.44 -15.54 0.30
C ASN A 301 -2.55 -14.58 0.74
N ALA A 302 -2.72 -13.43 0.08
CA ALA A 302 -3.73 -12.42 0.43
C ALA A 302 -5.17 -12.99 0.43
N PHE A 303 -5.45 -13.98 -0.43
CA PHE A 303 -6.77 -14.60 -0.53
C PHE A 303 -7.12 -15.49 0.67
N ARG A 304 -6.14 -15.86 1.51
CA ARG A 304 -6.39 -16.49 2.81
C ARG A 304 -7.05 -15.57 3.81
N ARG A 305 -6.96 -14.25 3.62
CA ARG A 305 -7.56 -13.22 4.47
C ARG A 305 -9.03 -13.00 4.14
N LEU A 306 -9.40 -13.11 2.86
CA LEU A 306 -10.76 -12.80 2.40
C LEU A 306 -11.74 -13.93 2.76
N GLY A 307 -12.91 -13.56 3.27
CA GLY A 307 -13.94 -14.55 3.58
C GLY A 307 -14.93 -14.07 4.64
N PRO A 308 -16.04 -14.80 4.83
CA PRO A 308 -16.97 -14.53 5.92
C PRO A 308 -16.27 -14.64 7.27
N ASP A 309 -16.67 -13.83 8.22
CA ASP A 309 -16.21 -13.86 9.63
C ASP A 309 -14.72 -13.55 9.86
N THR A 310 -14.01 -13.05 8.84
CA THR A 310 -12.58 -12.72 8.92
C THR A 310 -12.30 -11.25 9.23
N LEU A 311 -13.33 -10.40 9.32
CA LEU A 311 -13.26 -8.93 9.34
C LEU A 311 -12.67 -8.31 8.06
N ALA A 312 -12.37 -9.14 7.04
CA ALA A 312 -12.02 -8.71 5.70
C ALA A 312 -13.24 -8.83 4.76
N PRO A 313 -13.30 -8.04 3.70
CA PRO A 313 -14.44 -8.05 2.78
C PRO A 313 -14.65 -9.40 2.09
N TYR A 314 -15.92 -9.75 1.89
CA TYR A 314 -16.33 -10.93 1.13
C TYR A 314 -17.20 -10.58 -0.07
N ARG A 315 -17.94 -9.45 0.04
CA ARG A 315 -18.87 -8.97 -0.99
C ARG A 315 -18.56 -7.54 -1.37
N ALA A 316 -18.88 -7.18 -2.61
CA ALA A 316 -18.82 -5.80 -3.08
C ALA A 316 -20.00 -5.01 -2.47
N ASN A 317 -19.80 -4.40 -1.31
CA ASN A 317 -20.83 -3.68 -0.58
C ASN A 317 -20.27 -2.47 0.19
N TRP A 318 -21.17 -1.62 0.66
CA TRP A 318 -20.83 -0.50 1.51
C TRP A 318 -21.86 -0.33 2.64
N GLY A 319 -21.46 0.32 3.73
CA GLY A 319 -22.35 0.53 4.86
C GLY A 319 -21.91 1.63 5.81
N LEU A 320 -22.89 2.20 6.53
CA LEU A 320 -22.67 3.21 7.55
C LEU A 320 -22.15 2.53 8.82
N ASP A 321 -20.97 2.91 9.26
CA ASP A 321 -20.25 2.35 10.43
C ASP A 321 -20.23 0.81 10.49
N ASN A 322 -20.09 0.16 9.33
CA ASN A 322 -20.19 -1.28 9.18
C ASN A 322 -18.84 -1.91 8.86
N ARG A 323 -18.17 -2.52 9.86
CA ARG A 323 -16.87 -3.14 9.72
C ARG A 323 -16.86 -4.47 8.94
N SER A 324 -18.02 -5.05 8.63
CA SER A 324 -18.13 -6.21 7.75
C SER A 324 -18.31 -5.84 6.26
N ALA A 325 -18.44 -4.53 5.95
CA ALA A 325 -18.57 -4.04 4.58
C ALA A 325 -17.20 -3.75 3.94
N MET A 326 -17.13 -3.82 2.60
CA MET A 326 -15.95 -3.48 1.82
C MET A 326 -15.61 -1.99 1.91
N VAL A 327 -16.64 -1.14 1.80
CA VAL A 327 -16.53 0.31 2.01
C VAL A 327 -17.34 0.68 3.25
N ARG A 328 -16.64 1.00 4.33
CA ARG A 328 -17.25 1.52 5.56
C ARG A 328 -17.26 3.04 5.52
N ILE A 329 -18.37 3.64 5.94
CA ILE A 329 -18.45 5.08 6.18
C ILE A 329 -18.37 5.29 7.69
N PRO A 330 -17.23 5.71 8.23
CA PRO A 330 -17.10 5.98 9.66
C PRO A 330 -18.14 6.99 10.17
N PRO A 331 -18.47 7.02 11.49
CA PRO A 331 -19.56 7.83 12.00
C PRO A 331 -19.30 9.34 11.98
N GLU A 332 -18.04 9.76 11.88
CA GLU A 332 -17.68 11.17 11.83
C GLU A 332 -18.20 11.84 10.57
N ARG A 333 -18.67 13.08 10.72
CA ARG A 333 -19.21 13.92 9.65
C ARG A 333 -18.49 15.29 9.62
N GLY A 334 -18.88 16.14 8.71
CA GLY A 334 -18.21 17.43 8.48
C GLY A 334 -16.81 17.21 7.93
N GLY A 335 -15.81 17.83 8.53
CA GLY A 335 -14.39 17.67 8.15
C GLY A 335 -13.85 16.25 8.28
N GLY A 336 -14.50 15.37 9.04
CA GLY A 336 -14.12 13.97 9.22
C GLY A 336 -14.82 12.97 8.28
N THR A 337 -15.69 13.44 7.36
CA THR A 337 -16.40 12.54 6.44
C THR A 337 -15.45 11.92 5.44
N ARG A 338 -15.44 10.57 5.38
CA ARG A 338 -14.52 9.81 4.55
C ARG A 338 -15.06 8.42 4.22
N LEU A 339 -14.44 7.77 3.26
CA LEU A 339 -14.63 6.36 2.91
C LEU A 339 -13.47 5.57 3.53
N GLU A 340 -13.74 4.53 4.28
CA GLU A 340 -12.74 3.56 4.71
C GLU A 340 -12.84 2.34 3.80
N ILE A 341 -11.83 2.16 2.96
CA ILE A 341 -11.73 1.00 2.07
C ILE A 341 -11.00 -0.11 2.82
N ARG A 342 -11.73 -1.19 3.12
CA ARG A 342 -11.23 -2.31 3.93
C ARG A 342 -10.70 -3.48 3.10
N LEU A 343 -10.69 -3.32 1.77
CA LEU A 343 -10.33 -4.37 0.81
C LEU A 343 -8.82 -4.69 0.84
N GLY A 344 -7.97 -3.71 1.15
CA GLY A 344 -6.52 -3.84 1.02
C GLY A 344 -5.89 -4.85 1.96
N ASP A 345 -4.93 -5.59 1.44
CA ASP A 345 -4.03 -6.51 2.13
C ASP A 345 -2.73 -5.77 2.53
N GLY A 346 -2.10 -6.17 3.63
CA GLY A 346 -0.85 -5.57 4.10
C GLY A 346 0.28 -5.57 3.05
N ALA A 347 0.28 -6.56 2.15
CA ALA A 347 1.22 -6.68 1.05
C ALA A 347 0.95 -5.72 -0.11
N ALA A 348 -0.22 -5.08 -0.17
CA ALA A 348 -0.57 -4.22 -1.30
C ALA A 348 0.45 -3.09 -1.51
N ASN A 349 0.72 -2.80 -2.78
CA ASN A 349 1.49 -1.64 -3.16
C ASN A 349 0.66 -0.37 -2.92
N ALA A 350 1.08 0.47 -1.98
CA ALA A 350 0.34 1.65 -1.56
C ALA A 350 0.02 2.62 -2.71
N TYR A 351 0.96 2.81 -3.65
CA TYR A 351 0.72 3.68 -4.81
C TYR A 351 -0.29 3.08 -5.76
N LEU A 352 -0.16 1.77 -6.11
CA LEU A 352 -1.07 1.10 -7.03
C LEU A 352 -2.47 1.02 -6.45
N MET A 353 -2.60 0.61 -5.18
CA MET A 353 -3.89 0.50 -4.51
C MET A 353 -4.60 1.84 -4.44
N THR A 354 -3.90 2.88 -3.99
CA THR A 354 -4.48 4.23 -3.90
C THR A 354 -4.86 4.75 -5.28
N ALA A 355 -4.00 4.57 -6.29
CA ALA A 355 -4.28 5.01 -7.66
C ALA A 355 -5.49 4.28 -8.27
N ALA A 356 -5.60 2.96 -8.08
CA ALA A 356 -6.73 2.17 -8.58
C ALA A 356 -8.05 2.58 -7.90
N LEU A 357 -8.04 2.80 -6.58
CA LEU A 357 -9.21 3.28 -5.84
C LEU A 357 -9.62 4.69 -6.28
N LEU A 358 -8.65 5.58 -6.51
CA LEU A 358 -8.92 6.91 -7.05
C LEU A 358 -9.42 6.83 -8.49
N ALA A 359 -8.86 5.97 -9.34
CA ALA A 359 -9.34 5.75 -10.71
C ALA A 359 -10.81 5.29 -10.72
N ALA A 360 -11.14 4.31 -9.89
CA ALA A 360 -12.52 3.83 -9.72
C ALA A 360 -13.46 4.93 -9.21
N GLY A 361 -13.04 5.68 -8.19
CA GLY A 361 -13.80 6.83 -7.68
C GLY A 361 -13.99 7.93 -8.72
N LEU A 362 -12.96 8.20 -9.53
CA LEU A 362 -13.00 9.18 -10.62
C LEU A 362 -13.99 8.77 -11.73
N ASP A 363 -14.02 7.49 -12.09
CA ASP A 363 -15.02 6.97 -13.04
C ASP A 363 -16.43 7.18 -12.51
N GLY A 364 -16.65 6.90 -11.24
CA GLY A 364 -17.94 7.15 -10.58
C GLY A 364 -18.35 8.63 -10.64
N ILE A 365 -17.41 9.55 -10.35
CA ILE A 365 -17.65 10.99 -10.44
C ILE A 365 -17.96 11.42 -11.88
N ARG A 366 -17.15 10.99 -12.86
CA ARG A 366 -17.30 11.39 -14.27
C ARG A 366 -18.59 10.88 -14.91
N ARG A 367 -19.07 9.72 -14.46
CA ARG A 367 -20.30 9.09 -14.97
C ARG A 367 -21.52 9.42 -14.11
N GLU A 368 -21.34 10.16 -13.01
CA GLU A 368 -22.40 10.48 -12.05
C GLU A 368 -23.13 9.21 -11.55
N LEU A 369 -22.34 8.17 -11.22
CA LEU A 369 -22.91 6.90 -10.77
C LEU A 369 -23.51 7.02 -9.37
N GLU A 370 -24.62 6.34 -9.17
CA GLU A 370 -25.27 6.25 -7.84
C GLU A 370 -24.99 4.89 -7.21
N PRO A 371 -24.59 4.85 -5.93
CA PRO A 371 -24.35 3.59 -5.25
C PRO A 371 -25.67 2.87 -4.98
N PRO A 372 -25.66 1.53 -4.92
CA PRO A 372 -26.81 0.79 -4.42
C PRO A 372 -27.08 1.15 -2.95
N ALA A 373 -28.22 0.72 -2.41
CA ALA A 373 -28.53 0.92 -0.99
C ALA A 373 -27.42 0.37 -0.09
N ALA A 374 -27.10 1.07 1.01
CA ALA A 374 -26.13 0.60 2.00
C ALA A 374 -26.57 -0.73 2.62
N SER A 375 -25.65 -1.65 2.81
CA SER A 375 -25.89 -2.88 3.55
C SER A 375 -26.12 -2.59 5.03
N VAL A 376 -27.15 -3.19 5.59
CA VAL A 376 -27.55 -3.04 7.00
C VAL A 376 -27.36 -4.37 7.72
N GLY A 377 -26.80 -4.33 8.92
CA GLY A 377 -26.48 -5.55 9.67
C GLY A 377 -25.18 -6.20 9.21
N TYR A 378 -25.09 -7.53 9.26
CA TYR A 378 -23.88 -8.27 8.96
C TYR A 378 -23.69 -8.36 7.44
N ALA A 379 -22.80 -7.55 6.88
CA ALA A 379 -22.68 -7.32 5.44
C ALA A 379 -22.20 -8.56 4.64
N TYR A 380 -21.65 -9.59 5.29
CA TYR A 380 -21.33 -10.87 4.65
C TYR A 380 -22.57 -11.63 4.18
N GLU A 381 -23.72 -11.44 4.85
CA GLU A 381 -25.01 -12.07 4.55
C GLU A 381 -25.83 -11.32 3.48
N ASP A 382 -25.35 -10.18 2.99
CA ASP A 382 -26.07 -9.40 1.97
C ASP A 382 -25.99 -10.07 0.59
N GLU A 383 -26.84 -11.08 0.37
CA GLU A 383 -26.90 -11.82 -0.90
C GLU A 383 -27.31 -10.96 -2.11
N SER A 384 -27.79 -9.75 -1.90
CA SER A 384 -28.06 -8.80 -2.98
C SER A 384 -26.79 -8.24 -3.62
N ARG A 385 -25.62 -8.48 -3.01
CA ARG A 385 -24.32 -8.03 -3.48
C ARG A 385 -23.46 -9.20 -3.98
N PRO A 386 -22.73 -9.02 -5.08
CA PRO A 386 -21.88 -10.06 -5.60
C PRO A 386 -20.74 -10.41 -4.62
N VAL A 387 -20.38 -11.68 -4.59
CA VAL A 387 -19.14 -12.15 -3.94
C VAL A 387 -17.95 -11.63 -4.74
N LEU A 388 -16.93 -11.19 -4.03
CA LEU A 388 -15.65 -10.78 -4.63
C LEU A 388 -14.89 -11.99 -5.17
N PRO A 389 -13.97 -11.83 -6.14
CA PRO A 389 -13.05 -12.90 -6.53
C PRO A 389 -12.32 -13.48 -5.32
N MET A 390 -12.23 -14.79 -5.23
CA MET A 390 -11.67 -15.50 -4.08
C MET A 390 -10.34 -16.18 -4.39
N THR A 391 -9.79 -15.97 -5.59
CA THR A 391 -8.43 -16.37 -5.98
C THR A 391 -7.75 -15.24 -6.72
N LEU A 392 -6.41 -15.23 -6.68
CA LEU A 392 -5.63 -14.24 -7.45
C LEU A 392 -5.92 -14.39 -8.96
N GLY A 393 -6.08 -15.62 -9.45
CA GLY A 393 -6.42 -15.88 -10.86
C GLY A 393 -7.74 -15.23 -11.27
N ASP A 394 -8.83 -15.46 -10.50
CA ASP A 394 -10.14 -14.88 -10.80
C ASP A 394 -10.11 -13.34 -10.69
N ALA A 395 -9.34 -12.81 -9.75
CA ALA A 395 -9.18 -11.36 -9.59
C ALA A 395 -8.44 -10.71 -10.77
N LEU A 396 -7.40 -11.38 -11.30
CA LEU A 396 -6.70 -10.94 -12.50
C LEU A 396 -7.59 -11.03 -13.75
N ASP A 397 -8.42 -12.07 -13.87
CA ASP A 397 -9.41 -12.20 -14.96
C ASP A 397 -10.43 -11.06 -14.89
N ALA A 398 -10.90 -10.72 -13.67
CA ALA A 398 -11.80 -9.59 -13.47
C ALA A 398 -11.13 -8.24 -13.81
N LEU A 399 -9.84 -8.05 -13.43
CA LEU A 399 -9.09 -6.85 -13.81
C LEU A 399 -8.94 -6.76 -15.34
N ARG A 400 -8.60 -7.86 -16.02
CA ARG A 400 -8.46 -7.88 -17.49
C ARG A 400 -9.78 -7.60 -18.21
N ALA A 401 -10.90 -7.98 -17.64
CA ALA A 401 -12.23 -7.72 -18.20
C ALA A 401 -12.70 -6.26 -17.99
N ASP A 402 -12.07 -5.52 -17.10
CA ASP A 402 -12.43 -4.14 -16.77
C ASP A 402 -11.63 -3.14 -17.64
N GLU A 403 -12.01 -3.04 -18.92
CA GLU A 403 -11.34 -2.17 -19.89
C GLU A 403 -11.28 -0.70 -19.44
N ARG A 404 -12.31 -0.25 -18.71
CA ARG A 404 -12.41 1.13 -18.26
C ARG A 404 -11.42 1.44 -17.14
N LEU A 405 -11.28 0.55 -16.17
CA LEU A 405 -10.28 0.70 -15.11
C LEU A 405 -8.86 0.62 -15.69
N ILE A 406 -8.62 -0.29 -16.65
CA ILE A 406 -7.33 -0.41 -17.35
C ILE A 406 -6.99 0.89 -18.10
N GLU A 407 -7.95 1.49 -18.80
CA GLU A 407 -7.75 2.78 -19.49
C GLU A 407 -7.31 3.88 -18.51
N LEU A 408 -7.96 3.95 -17.35
CA LEU A 408 -7.63 4.92 -16.31
C LEU A 408 -6.27 4.64 -15.63
N MET A 409 -5.92 3.38 -15.41
CA MET A 409 -4.65 2.99 -14.79
C MET A 409 -3.46 3.03 -15.76
N GLY A 410 -3.70 2.88 -17.06
CA GLY A 410 -2.66 2.73 -18.07
C GLY A 410 -2.33 1.27 -18.38
N GLY A 411 -2.57 0.86 -19.64
CA GLY A 411 -2.41 -0.51 -20.10
C GLY A 411 -1.04 -1.13 -19.81
N PRO A 412 0.09 -0.48 -20.16
CA PRO A 412 1.42 -1.06 -19.97
C PRO A 412 1.72 -1.49 -18.53
N LEU A 413 1.33 -0.68 -17.53
CA LEU A 413 1.55 -1.02 -16.11
C LEU A 413 0.69 -2.21 -15.69
N VAL A 414 -0.59 -2.25 -16.11
CA VAL A 414 -1.50 -3.37 -15.83
C VAL A 414 -1.01 -4.65 -16.50
N ASP A 415 -0.49 -4.57 -17.74
CA ASP A 415 0.06 -5.71 -18.46
C ASP A 415 1.26 -6.31 -17.73
N VAL A 416 2.20 -5.48 -17.29
CA VAL A 416 3.36 -5.94 -16.51
C VAL A 416 2.92 -6.51 -15.17
N PHE A 417 2.01 -5.85 -14.45
CA PHE A 417 1.46 -6.36 -13.19
C PHE A 417 0.83 -7.75 -13.37
N GLU A 418 0.01 -7.94 -14.41
CA GLU A 418 -0.61 -9.25 -14.69
C GLU A 418 0.44 -10.32 -15.00
N VAL A 419 1.43 -10.03 -15.85
CA VAL A 419 2.52 -10.98 -16.16
C VAL A 419 3.23 -11.43 -14.88
N MET A 420 3.58 -10.48 -14.00
CA MET A 420 4.23 -10.77 -12.72
C MET A 420 3.36 -11.68 -11.84
N LYS A 421 2.05 -11.42 -11.79
CA LYS A 421 1.12 -12.16 -10.92
C LYS A 421 0.73 -13.52 -11.49
N ARG A 422 0.68 -13.68 -12.82
CA ARG A 422 0.49 -14.98 -13.48
C ARG A 422 1.71 -15.89 -13.25
N ASP A 423 2.93 -15.36 -13.34
CA ASP A 423 4.15 -16.09 -12.98
C ASP A 423 4.13 -16.57 -11.52
N GLU A 424 3.71 -15.70 -10.60
CA GLU A 424 3.57 -16.06 -9.19
C GLU A 424 2.61 -17.22 -8.98
N ILE A 425 1.45 -17.21 -9.67
CA ILE A 425 0.47 -18.31 -9.64
C ILE A 425 1.08 -19.61 -10.22
N GLU A 426 1.82 -19.51 -11.32
CA GLU A 426 2.48 -20.66 -11.95
C GLU A 426 3.51 -21.29 -11.01
N ARG A 427 4.41 -20.49 -10.44
CA ARG A 427 5.42 -20.94 -9.46
C ARG A 427 4.77 -21.55 -8.20
N PHE A 428 3.69 -20.96 -7.70
CA PHE A 428 2.92 -21.54 -6.60
C PHE A 428 2.32 -22.89 -7.00
N THR A 429 1.69 -22.96 -8.16
CA THR A 429 1.02 -24.17 -8.66
C THR A 429 2.03 -25.31 -8.86
N GLU A 430 3.20 -25.02 -9.39
CA GLU A 430 4.28 -26.01 -9.56
C GLU A 430 4.82 -26.54 -8.23
N ALA A 431 4.94 -25.64 -7.22
CA ALA A 431 5.52 -25.99 -5.93
C ALA A 431 4.55 -26.66 -4.95
N VAL A 432 3.28 -26.25 -5.00
CA VAL A 432 2.27 -26.61 -3.98
C VAL A 432 1.07 -27.35 -4.61
N GLY A 433 0.61 -26.90 -5.78
CA GLY A 433 -0.60 -27.38 -6.44
C GLY A 433 -1.55 -26.26 -6.81
N ALA A 434 -2.58 -26.59 -7.59
CA ALA A 434 -3.54 -25.59 -8.11
C ALA A 434 -4.50 -25.03 -7.04
N GLU A 435 -4.75 -25.82 -5.98
CA GLU A 435 -5.66 -25.41 -4.90
C GLU A 435 -4.85 -24.82 -3.74
N LEU A 436 -5.34 -23.75 -3.16
CA LEU A 436 -4.76 -23.15 -1.97
C LEU A 436 -5.07 -24.04 -0.75
N PRO A 437 -4.07 -24.73 -0.16
CA PRO A 437 -4.34 -25.58 1.00
C PRO A 437 -4.76 -24.75 2.22
N ASP A 438 -5.42 -25.40 3.21
CA ASP A 438 -5.86 -24.70 4.43
C ASP A 438 -4.67 -24.10 5.21
N GLU A 439 -3.53 -24.79 5.22
CA GLU A 439 -2.33 -24.36 5.92
C GLU A 439 -1.47 -23.44 5.04
N VAL A 440 -0.91 -22.38 5.67
CA VAL A 440 0.13 -21.55 5.02
C VAL A 440 1.35 -22.42 4.73
N THR A 441 1.80 -22.41 3.49
CA THR A 441 2.85 -23.29 2.99
C THR A 441 4.25 -22.72 3.23
N GLU A 442 5.26 -23.59 3.25
CA GLU A 442 6.66 -23.16 3.30
C GLU A 442 7.03 -22.28 2.09
N TRP A 443 6.39 -22.51 0.94
CA TRP A 443 6.58 -21.68 -0.25
C TRP A 443 6.12 -20.24 0.00
N GLU A 444 4.93 -20.03 0.60
CA GLU A 444 4.41 -18.71 0.91
C GLU A 444 5.30 -17.98 1.92
N VAL A 445 5.76 -18.69 2.95
CA VAL A 445 6.69 -18.11 3.94
C VAL A 445 7.98 -17.66 3.27
N LYS A 446 8.54 -18.48 2.39
CA LYS A 446 9.77 -18.13 1.66
C LYS A 446 9.56 -17.00 0.68
N GLU A 447 8.41 -16.95 0.00
CA GLU A 447 8.10 -15.99 -1.04
C GLU A 447 7.79 -14.59 -0.47
N TYR A 448 7.09 -14.53 0.68
CA TYR A 448 6.49 -13.28 1.11
C TYR A 448 6.99 -12.73 2.44
N PHE A 449 7.47 -13.58 3.35
CA PHE A 449 7.61 -13.17 4.76
C PHE A 449 8.55 -11.98 4.97
N LEU A 450 9.70 -11.97 4.31
CA LEU A 450 10.66 -10.86 4.41
C LEU A 450 10.49 -9.80 3.32
N ASP A 451 9.98 -10.17 2.16
CA ASP A 451 9.94 -9.27 1.01
C ASP A 451 8.76 -8.32 1.05
N LEU A 452 7.66 -8.71 1.72
CA LEU A 452 6.44 -7.91 1.85
C LEU A 452 6.20 -7.38 3.26
#